data_07cd06998a427d6df1b13e5d836b95ee
#
_entry.id   07cd06998a427d6df1b13e5d836b95ee
#
_cell.length_a   1.000
_cell.length_b   1.000
_cell.length_c   1.000
_cell.angle_alpha   90.00
_cell.angle_beta   90.00
_cell.angle_gamma   90.00
#
_symmetry.space_group_name_H-M   'P 1'
#
loop_
_entity.id
_entity.type
_entity.pdbx_description
1 polymer ?
#
loop_
_entity_poly.entity_id
_entity_poly.type
_entity_poly.pdbx_seq_one_letter_code
_entity_poly.pdbx_strand_id
1 'polypeptide(L)'
;AALPAELRAVGEQLQKTHAILQQERRLLERNAYIDPLTNLGNRSGLDRHVEQLWRKGDPFTCAYIDIDHLKHCNDRFGHAEGNRYILSICRTLSETMEHDEMLFRIGGDEFVLISLSANETELEQRLEQVRAGLIEASSDGKAPMIASFSFGCSRVDPLAGDTRRQMTMD
;
A
#
# COMPACT_ATOMS: atom_id res chain seq x y z
N ALA A 1 -53.04 6.80 -5.99
CA ALA A 1 -53.37 6.15 -4.71
C ALA A 1 -52.13 6.04 -3.85
N ALA A 2 -52.21 6.53 -2.59
CA ALA A 2 -51.10 6.44 -1.67
C ALA A 2 -50.85 4.95 -1.33
N LEU A 3 -49.57 4.53 -1.27
CA LEU A 3 -49.20 3.20 -0.79
C LEU A 3 -49.70 2.98 0.64
N PRO A 4 -50.22 1.77 0.95
CA PRO A 4 -50.63 1.43 2.32
C PRO A 4 -49.51 1.68 3.32
N ALA A 5 -49.84 2.09 4.55
CA ALA A 5 -48.85 2.41 5.60
C ALA A 5 -47.86 1.26 5.87
N GLU A 6 -48.37 0.02 5.82
CA GLU A 6 -47.59 -1.20 6.00
C GLU A 6 -46.50 -1.36 4.93
N LEU A 7 -46.80 -1.09 3.64
CA LEU A 7 -45.84 -1.14 2.56
C LEU A 7 -44.75 -0.04 2.65
N ARG A 8 -45.09 1.13 3.20
CA ARG A 8 -44.09 2.17 3.48
C ARG A 8 -43.15 1.75 4.60
N ALA A 9 -43.72 1.20 5.70
CA ALA A 9 -42.91 0.73 6.81
C ALA A 9 -41.94 -0.40 6.40
N VAL A 10 -42.39 -1.33 5.56
CA VAL A 10 -41.53 -2.39 5.01
C VAL A 10 -40.46 -1.80 4.10
N GLY A 11 -40.79 -0.82 3.25
CA GLY A 11 -39.84 -0.13 2.39
C GLY A 11 -38.74 0.60 3.18
N GLU A 12 -39.13 1.32 4.24
CA GLU A 12 -38.18 2.00 5.13
C GLU A 12 -37.26 1.01 5.87
N GLN A 13 -37.82 -0.10 6.33
CA GLN A 13 -37.04 -1.14 7.00
C GLN A 13 -36.05 -1.80 6.03
N LEU A 14 -36.47 -2.08 4.80
CA LEU A 14 -35.60 -2.63 3.75
C LEU A 14 -34.44 -1.68 3.40
N GLN A 15 -34.74 -0.38 3.28
CA GLN A 15 -33.70 0.63 3.03
C GLN A 15 -32.67 0.70 4.18
N LYS A 16 -33.13 0.67 5.42
CA LYS A 16 -32.24 0.65 6.60
C LYS A 16 -31.37 -0.60 6.62
N THR A 17 -31.96 -1.76 6.39
CA THR A 17 -31.20 -3.03 6.35
C THR A 17 -30.18 -3.05 5.22
N HIS A 18 -30.57 -2.57 4.03
CA HIS A 18 -29.65 -2.46 2.91
C HIS A 18 -28.47 -1.51 3.19
N ALA A 19 -28.73 -0.37 3.82
CA ALA A 19 -27.67 0.57 4.22
C ALA A 19 -26.68 -0.06 5.22
N ILE A 20 -27.18 -0.79 6.23
CA ILE A 20 -26.36 -1.51 7.20
C ILE A 20 -25.49 -2.56 6.49
N LEU A 21 -26.10 -3.40 5.66
CA LEU A 21 -25.36 -4.44 4.91
C LEU A 21 -24.28 -3.84 3.99
N GLN A 22 -24.56 -2.72 3.33
CA GLN A 22 -23.56 -2.01 2.53
C GLN A 22 -22.41 -1.50 3.37
N GLN A 23 -22.70 -0.98 4.58
CA GLN A 23 -21.66 -0.49 5.50
C GLN A 23 -20.79 -1.64 6.00
N GLU A 24 -21.40 -2.74 6.44
CA GLU A 24 -20.67 -3.95 6.87
C GLU A 24 -19.80 -4.51 5.76
N ARG A 25 -20.33 -4.60 4.53
CA ARG A 25 -19.56 -5.03 3.37
C ARG A 25 -18.33 -4.15 3.11
N ARG A 26 -18.49 -2.82 3.17
CA ARG A 26 -17.37 -1.88 3.02
C ARG A 26 -16.31 -2.05 4.11
N LEU A 27 -16.72 -2.29 5.34
CA LEU A 27 -15.81 -2.54 6.46
C LEU A 27 -15.06 -3.86 6.27
N LEU A 28 -15.74 -4.93 5.84
CA LEU A 28 -15.12 -6.22 5.53
C LEU A 28 -14.13 -6.11 4.38
N GLU A 29 -14.50 -5.43 3.29
CA GLU A 29 -13.60 -5.18 2.15
C GLU A 29 -12.38 -4.36 2.58
N ARG A 30 -12.56 -3.33 3.40
CA ARG A 30 -11.46 -2.54 3.93
C ARG A 30 -10.51 -3.37 4.79
N ASN A 31 -11.02 -4.16 5.71
CA ASN A 31 -10.21 -5.02 6.57
C ASN A 31 -9.49 -6.12 5.78
N ALA A 32 -10.07 -6.57 4.65
CA ALA A 32 -9.46 -7.60 3.81
C ALA A 32 -8.29 -7.07 2.97
N TYR A 33 -8.29 -5.79 2.56
CA TYR A 33 -7.36 -5.28 1.55
C TYR A 33 -6.51 -4.09 2.00
N ILE A 34 -6.73 -3.55 3.21
CA ILE A 34 -6.03 -2.37 3.73
C ILE A 34 -5.22 -2.73 4.98
N ASP A 35 -3.99 -2.21 5.07
CA ASP A 35 -3.18 -2.29 6.28
C ASP A 35 -3.67 -1.26 7.32
N PRO A 36 -3.96 -1.70 8.56
CA PRO A 36 -4.57 -0.82 9.56
C PRO A 36 -3.62 0.25 10.12
N LEU A 37 -2.29 0.04 10.06
CA LEU A 37 -1.32 1.02 10.55
C LEU A 37 -1.11 2.15 9.56
N THR A 38 -0.89 1.81 8.28
CA THR A 38 -0.50 2.76 7.24
C THR A 38 -1.67 3.27 6.40
N ASN A 39 -2.81 2.59 6.47
CA ASN A 39 -3.98 2.81 5.60
C ASN A 39 -3.68 2.62 4.09
N LEU A 40 -2.57 1.97 3.75
CA LEU A 40 -2.22 1.52 2.40
C LEU A 40 -2.90 0.18 2.09
N GLY A 41 -2.84 -0.25 0.83
CA GLY A 41 -3.17 -1.63 0.49
C GLY A 41 -2.27 -2.61 1.24
N ASN A 42 -2.85 -3.72 1.70
CA ASN A 42 -2.09 -4.83 2.30
C ASN A 42 -1.68 -5.86 1.23
N ARG A 43 -1.09 -6.99 1.64
CA ARG A 43 -0.68 -8.10 0.76
C ARG A 43 -1.81 -8.56 -0.16
N SER A 44 -3.01 -8.79 0.38
CA SER A 44 -4.18 -9.20 -0.41
C SER A 44 -4.65 -8.11 -1.38
N GLY A 45 -4.48 -6.84 -1.01
CA GLY A 45 -4.72 -5.69 -1.89
C GLY A 45 -3.75 -5.67 -3.07
N LEU A 46 -2.46 -5.91 -2.82
CA LEU A 46 -1.44 -6.04 -3.85
C LEU A 46 -1.76 -7.20 -4.80
N ASP A 47 -2.03 -8.40 -4.28
CA ASP A 47 -2.32 -9.59 -5.09
C ASP A 47 -3.50 -9.34 -6.03
N ARG A 48 -4.57 -8.73 -5.52
CA ARG A 48 -5.74 -8.34 -6.30
C ARG A 48 -5.40 -7.32 -7.39
N HIS A 49 -4.59 -6.32 -7.08
CA HIS A 49 -4.18 -5.28 -8.02
C HIS A 49 -3.33 -5.86 -9.16
N VAL A 50 -2.32 -6.65 -8.81
CA VAL A 50 -1.45 -7.32 -9.79
C VAL A 50 -2.27 -8.28 -10.68
N GLU A 51 -3.23 -9.04 -10.12
CA GLU A 51 -4.10 -9.90 -10.90
C GLU A 51 -4.92 -9.10 -11.92
N GLN A 52 -5.41 -7.91 -11.56
CA GLN A 52 -6.13 -7.05 -12.49
C GLN A 52 -5.25 -6.57 -13.64
N LEU A 53 -4.00 -6.12 -13.35
CA LEU A 53 -3.03 -5.72 -14.37
C LEU A 53 -2.69 -6.88 -15.29
N TRP A 54 -2.49 -8.06 -14.70
CA TRP A 54 -2.21 -9.29 -15.46
C TRP A 54 -3.32 -9.66 -16.44
N ARG A 55 -4.58 -9.59 -15.99
CA ARG A 55 -5.75 -9.88 -16.84
C ARG A 55 -5.93 -8.88 -17.98
N LYS A 56 -5.55 -7.63 -17.76
CA LYS A 56 -5.60 -6.58 -18.78
C LYS A 56 -4.42 -6.66 -19.77
N GLY A 57 -3.35 -7.32 -19.38
CA GLY A 57 -2.10 -7.30 -20.13
C GLY A 57 -1.33 -5.98 -20.01
N ASP A 58 -1.64 -5.17 -18.97
CA ASP A 58 -0.99 -3.88 -18.76
C ASP A 58 0.40 -4.08 -18.15
N PRO A 59 1.48 -3.64 -18.81
CA PRO A 59 2.82 -3.69 -18.24
C PRO A 59 2.95 -2.66 -17.10
N PHE A 60 3.74 -3.01 -16.08
CA PHE A 60 3.99 -2.14 -14.94
C PHE A 60 5.42 -2.30 -14.42
N THR A 61 5.91 -1.31 -13.70
CA THR A 61 7.15 -1.40 -12.94
C THR A 61 6.80 -1.57 -11.46
N CYS A 62 7.45 -2.50 -10.79
CA CYS A 62 7.33 -2.66 -9.35
C CYS A 62 8.65 -2.33 -8.65
N ALA A 63 8.56 -1.70 -7.49
CA ALA A 63 9.66 -1.56 -6.56
C ALA A 63 9.32 -2.32 -5.28
N TYR A 64 10.20 -3.24 -4.88
CA TYR A 64 10.18 -3.85 -3.55
C TYR A 64 11.02 -2.99 -2.62
N ILE A 65 10.45 -2.60 -1.49
CA ILE A 65 11.04 -1.66 -0.54
C ILE A 65 11.04 -2.29 0.84
N ASP A 66 12.18 -2.26 1.53
CA ASP A 66 12.36 -2.76 2.88
C ASP A 66 12.89 -1.64 3.79
N ILE A 67 12.22 -1.37 4.91
CA ILE A 67 12.62 -0.33 5.86
C ILE A 67 13.84 -0.79 6.65
N ASP A 68 14.94 -0.05 6.53
CA ASP A 68 16.18 -0.34 7.21
C ASP A 68 16.05 -0.16 8.74
N HIS A 69 16.65 -1.08 9.49
CA HIS A 69 16.82 -0.98 10.94
C HIS A 69 15.53 -0.93 11.80
N LEU A 70 14.35 -1.30 11.27
CA LEU A 70 13.11 -1.30 12.06
C LEU A 70 13.21 -2.14 13.33
N LYS A 71 13.82 -3.33 13.22
CA LYS A 71 14.05 -4.19 14.40
C LYS A 71 14.88 -3.48 15.46
N HIS A 72 15.95 -2.80 15.08
CA HIS A 72 16.78 -2.05 16.03
C HIS A 72 16.00 -0.90 16.68
N CYS A 73 15.14 -0.21 15.92
CA CYS A 73 14.23 0.80 16.46
C CYS A 73 13.29 0.22 17.51
N ASN A 74 12.64 -0.90 17.21
CA ASN A 74 11.74 -1.61 18.13
C ASN A 74 12.43 -2.05 19.41
N ASP A 75 13.61 -2.67 19.27
CA ASP A 75 14.37 -3.22 20.41
C ASP A 75 14.86 -2.11 21.34
N ARG A 76 15.20 -0.94 20.80
CA ARG A 76 15.75 0.18 21.58
C ARG A 76 14.68 1.13 22.13
N PHE A 77 13.62 1.42 21.37
CA PHE A 77 12.65 2.46 21.68
C PHE A 77 11.21 1.94 21.82
N GLY A 78 11.00 0.66 21.59
CA GLY A 78 9.69 0.00 21.67
C GLY A 78 8.85 0.12 20.39
N HIS A 79 7.83 -0.75 20.29
CA HIS A 79 6.98 -0.86 19.10
C HIS A 79 6.21 0.42 18.75
N ALA A 80 5.88 1.27 19.73
CA ALA A 80 5.22 2.53 19.47
C ALA A 80 6.10 3.47 18.63
N GLU A 81 7.43 3.49 18.90
CA GLU A 81 8.39 4.26 18.13
C GLU A 81 8.65 3.63 16.76
N GLY A 82 8.74 2.30 16.68
CA GLY A 82 8.81 1.60 15.41
C GLY A 82 7.62 1.88 14.49
N ASN A 83 6.41 1.97 15.04
CA ASN A 83 5.23 2.36 14.28
C ASN A 83 5.34 3.81 13.75
N ARG A 84 5.84 4.75 14.55
CA ARG A 84 6.09 6.13 14.08
C ARG A 84 7.15 6.17 12.99
N TYR A 85 8.20 5.34 13.13
CA TYR A 85 9.26 5.20 12.14
C TYR A 85 8.70 4.69 10.80
N ILE A 86 7.88 3.64 10.81
CA ILE A 86 7.17 3.13 9.63
C ILE A 86 6.30 4.24 9.00
N LEU A 87 5.49 4.93 9.82
CA LEU A 87 4.59 5.97 9.34
C LEU A 87 5.32 7.16 8.73
N SER A 88 6.49 7.54 9.26
CA SER A 88 7.30 8.63 8.69
C SER A 88 7.81 8.31 7.29
N ILE A 89 8.36 7.12 7.08
CA ILE A 89 8.84 6.65 5.78
C ILE A 89 7.67 6.48 4.79
N CYS A 90 6.59 5.84 5.26
CA CYS A 90 5.37 5.64 4.48
C CYS A 90 4.79 6.98 3.98
N ARG A 91 4.76 8.00 4.82
CA ARG A 91 4.30 9.34 4.46
C ARG A 91 5.17 9.96 3.37
N THR A 92 6.49 9.93 3.53
CA THR A 92 7.41 10.49 2.53
C THR A 92 7.30 9.75 1.19
N LEU A 93 7.20 8.41 1.19
CA LEU A 93 6.94 7.63 -0.02
C LEU A 93 5.62 8.04 -0.67
N SER A 94 4.55 8.17 0.11
CA SER A 94 3.22 8.53 -0.41
C SER A 94 3.16 9.95 -0.98
N GLU A 95 3.89 10.91 -0.38
CA GLU A 95 3.96 12.30 -0.86
C GLU A 95 4.72 12.44 -2.19
N THR A 96 5.52 11.46 -2.55
CA THR A 96 6.32 11.44 -3.80
C THR A 96 5.71 10.59 -4.91
N MET A 97 4.56 9.94 -4.63
CA MET A 97 3.87 9.10 -5.62
C MET A 97 3.20 9.92 -6.71
N GLU A 98 3.20 9.38 -7.91
CA GLU A 98 2.44 9.88 -9.03
C GLU A 98 1.01 9.33 -9.03
N HIS A 99 0.13 9.92 -9.87
CA HIS A 99 -1.32 9.63 -9.84
C HIS A 99 -1.69 8.19 -10.27
N ASP A 100 -0.82 7.51 -11.02
CA ASP A 100 -0.99 6.14 -11.52
C ASP A 100 -0.19 5.10 -10.71
N GLU A 101 0.29 5.51 -9.53
CA GLU A 101 1.06 4.67 -8.64
C GLU A 101 0.26 4.22 -7.43
N MET A 102 0.57 3.02 -6.97
CA MET A 102 -0.03 2.46 -5.76
C MET A 102 1.06 1.87 -4.86
N LEU A 103 0.99 2.22 -3.58
CA LEU A 103 1.87 1.71 -2.54
C LEU A 103 1.11 0.73 -1.65
N PHE A 104 1.75 -0.41 -1.38
CA PHE A 104 1.22 -1.49 -0.56
C PHE A 104 2.19 -1.80 0.57
N ARG A 105 1.68 -2.11 1.76
CA ARG A 105 2.46 -2.68 2.84
C ARG A 105 2.17 -4.17 2.93
N ILE A 106 3.17 -5.01 2.70
CA ILE A 106 3.01 -6.46 2.57
C ILE A 106 3.58 -7.25 3.74
N GLY A 107 4.35 -6.60 4.60
CA GLY A 107 4.98 -7.15 5.79
C GLY A 107 5.17 -6.09 6.86
N GLY A 108 5.92 -6.40 7.89
CA GLY A 108 6.23 -5.48 8.99
C GLY A 108 6.97 -4.22 8.51
N ASP A 109 8.02 -4.40 7.75
CA ASP A 109 8.95 -3.44 7.18
C ASP A 109 8.95 -3.42 5.63
N GLU A 110 8.13 -4.28 5.01
CA GLU A 110 8.13 -4.53 3.58
C GLU A 110 7.01 -3.80 2.85
N PHE A 111 7.35 -3.11 1.78
CA PHE A 111 6.42 -2.39 0.92
C PHE A 111 6.63 -2.74 -0.56
N VAL A 112 5.58 -2.59 -1.35
CA VAL A 112 5.64 -2.69 -2.81
C VAL A 112 4.99 -1.46 -3.41
N LEU A 113 5.71 -0.78 -4.30
CA LEU A 113 5.18 0.29 -5.13
C LEU A 113 4.97 -0.23 -6.54
N ILE A 114 3.80 -0.01 -7.10
CA ILE A 114 3.46 -0.32 -8.50
C ILE A 114 3.29 1.00 -9.26
N SER A 115 3.99 1.14 -10.38
CA SER A 115 3.88 2.27 -11.32
C SER A 115 3.50 1.76 -12.71
N LEU A 116 2.53 2.41 -13.34
CA LEU A 116 2.13 2.08 -14.72
C LEU A 116 2.91 2.87 -15.76
N SER A 117 3.37 4.07 -15.43
CA SER A 117 4.06 4.99 -16.35
C SER A 117 5.58 4.95 -16.25
N ALA A 118 6.15 4.87 -15.03
CA ALA A 118 7.60 4.91 -14.85
C ALA A 118 8.28 3.62 -15.34
N ASN A 119 9.43 3.75 -16.00
CA ASN A 119 10.34 2.64 -16.24
C ASN A 119 11.23 2.37 -15.00
N GLU A 120 12.00 1.28 -15.02
CA GLU A 120 12.87 0.89 -13.91
C GLU A 120 13.82 2.01 -13.49
N THR A 121 14.52 2.60 -14.45
CA THR A 121 15.55 3.63 -14.18
C THR A 121 14.93 4.90 -13.59
N GLU A 122 13.77 5.33 -14.09
CA GLU A 122 13.04 6.49 -13.57
C GLU A 122 12.59 6.24 -12.13
N LEU A 123 12.02 5.06 -11.85
CA LEU A 123 11.57 4.70 -10.53
C LEU A 123 12.74 4.56 -9.54
N GLU A 124 13.85 3.93 -9.95
CA GLU A 124 15.07 3.82 -9.14
C GLU A 124 15.65 5.20 -8.79
N GLN A 125 15.79 6.09 -9.76
CA GLN A 125 16.31 7.43 -9.53
C GLN A 125 15.44 8.23 -8.55
N ARG A 126 14.13 8.13 -8.69
CA ARG A 126 13.20 8.81 -7.80
C ARG A 126 13.25 8.24 -6.38
N LEU A 127 13.24 6.92 -6.21
CA LEU A 127 13.35 6.29 -4.90
C LEU A 127 14.69 6.60 -4.22
N GLU A 128 15.78 6.67 -4.99
CA GLU A 128 17.08 7.10 -4.47
C GLU A 128 17.05 8.55 -3.95
N GLN A 129 16.41 9.47 -4.66
CA GLN A 129 16.23 10.85 -4.19
C GLN A 129 15.40 10.92 -2.91
N VAL A 130 14.33 10.13 -2.83
CA VAL A 130 13.48 10.02 -1.62
C VAL A 130 14.30 9.50 -0.44
N ARG A 131 15.09 8.45 -0.64
CA ARG A 131 15.96 7.87 0.37
C ARG A 131 17.01 8.87 0.87
N ALA A 132 17.67 9.56 -0.04
CA ALA A 132 18.66 10.59 0.30
C ALA A 132 18.04 11.73 1.12
N GLY A 133 16.85 12.21 0.73
CA GLY A 133 16.10 13.22 1.47
C GLY A 133 15.67 12.76 2.87
N LEU A 134 15.27 11.51 3.03
CA LEU A 134 14.95 10.92 4.34
C LEU A 134 16.16 10.87 5.26
N ILE A 135 17.31 10.43 4.75
CA ILE A 135 18.58 10.37 5.48
C ILE A 135 18.99 11.79 5.94
N GLU A 136 18.94 12.75 5.03
CA GLU A 136 19.28 14.15 5.34
C GLU A 136 18.34 14.73 6.41
N ALA A 137 17.02 14.59 6.22
CA ALA A 137 16.03 15.12 7.16
C ALA A 137 16.09 14.49 8.55
N SER A 138 16.52 13.24 8.67
CA SER A 138 16.65 12.54 9.95
C SER A 138 18.04 12.66 10.60
N SER A 139 19.02 13.25 9.91
CA SER A 139 20.39 13.40 10.39
C SER A 139 20.61 14.61 11.29
N ASP A 140 19.59 15.46 11.48
CA ASP A 140 19.66 16.69 12.30
C ASP A 140 19.69 16.44 13.84
N GLY A 141 19.67 15.18 14.25
CA GLY A 141 19.73 14.75 15.66
C GLY A 141 18.41 14.90 16.44
N LYS A 142 17.32 15.33 15.79
CA LYS A 142 15.98 15.41 16.41
C LYS A 142 15.23 14.09 16.33
N ALA A 143 15.49 13.31 15.28
CA ALA A 143 14.93 11.97 15.14
C ALA A 143 15.74 10.96 16.00
N PRO A 144 15.10 9.96 16.61
CA PRO A 144 15.79 8.94 17.39
C PRO A 144 16.71 8.04 16.54
N MET A 145 16.49 7.98 15.24
CA MET A 145 17.26 7.20 14.27
C MET A 145 17.25 7.89 12.89
N ILE A 146 18.29 7.57 12.10
CA ILE A 146 18.34 7.95 10.69
C ILE A 146 17.34 7.08 9.93
N ALA A 147 16.41 7.71 9.23
CA ALA A 147 15.41 7.02 8.45
C ALA A 147 15.97 6.64 7.06
N SER A 148 15.85 5.37 6.71
CA SER A 148 16.31 4.83 5.44
C SER A 148 15.49 3.59 5.05
N PHE A 149 15.56 3.23 3.78
CA PHE A 149 15.02 2.00 3.23
C PHE A 149 15.94 1.48 2.12
N SER A 150 15.94 0.16 1.93
CA SER A 150 16.54 -0.51 0.78
C SER A 150 15.46 -0.83 -0.25
N PHE A 151 15.80 -0.88 -1.53
CA PHE A 151 14.82 -1.18 -2.57
C PHE A 151 15.46 -1.82 -3.81
N GLY A 152 14.62 -2.47 -4.62
CA GLY A 152 14.96 -2.96 -5.95
C GLY A 152 13.76 -2.81 -6.87
N CYS A 153 14.00 -2.44 -8.14
CA CYS A 153 12.96 -2.25 -9.14
C CYS A 153 13.01 -3.35 -10.20
N SER A 154 11.84 -3.67 -10.78
CA SER A 154 11.72 -4.59 -11.91
C SER A 154 10.53 -4.23 -12.78
N ARG A 155 10.72 -4.32 -14.10
CA ARG A 155 9.63 -4.19 -15.08
C ARG A 155 8.94 -5.53 -15.27
N VAL A 156 7.63 -5.51 -15.23
CA VAL A 156 6.77 -6.68 -15.45
C VAL A 156 5.94 -6.45 -16.70
N ASP A 157 6.05 -7.39 -17.65
CA ASP A 157 5.21 -7.40 -18.85
C ASP A 157 4.38 -8.69 -18.86
N PRO A 158 3.06 -8.62 -18.60
CA PRO A 158 2.20 -9.79 -18.58
C PRO A 158 2.13 -10.56 -19.91
N LEU A 159 2.42 -9.89 -21.03
CA LEU A 159 2.36 -10.48 -22.35
C LEU A 159 3.68 -11.12 -22.79
N ALA A 160 4.81 -10.77 -22.17
CA ALA A 160 6.13 -11.32 -22.50
C ALA A 160 6.40 -12.75 -21.99
N GLY A 161 5.46 -13.39 -21.33
CA GLY A 161 5.35 -14.85 -21.23
C GLY A 161 6.17 -15.58 -20.15
N ASP A 162 6.97 -14.94 -19.27
CA ASP A 162 7.80 -15.72 -18.32
C ASP A 162 7.95 -15.16 -16.88
N THR A 163 7.24 -14.14 -16.50
CA THR A 163 7.50 -13.42 -15.24
C THR A 163 6.72 -13.94 -14.03
N ARG A 164 5.77 -14.85 -14.21
CA ARG A 164 4.97 -15.43 -13.09
C ARG A 164 5.80 -16.19 -12.05
N ARG A 165 6.97 -16.68 -12.41
CA ARG A 165 7.84 -17.46 -11.51
C ARG A 165 8.68 -16.61 -10.55
N GLN A 166 8.83 -15.32 -10.80
CA GLN A 166 9.70 -14.47 -9.99
C GLN A 166 8.98 -13.72 -8.85
N MET A 167 7.65 -13.56 -8.94
CA MET A 167 6.86 -12.88 -7.90
C MET A 167 6.35 -13.80 -6.76
N THR A 168 6.57 -15.11 -6.86
CA THR A 168 6.15 -16.10 -5.84
C THR A 168 7.33 -16.70 -5.08
N MET A 169 8.42 -16.00 -4.94
CA MET A 169 9.54 -16.48 -4.11
C MET A 169 9.40 -15.97 -2.68
N ASP A 170 9.01 -16.93 -1.86
CA ASP A 170 9.17 -17.19 -0.43
C ASP A 170 8.66 -16.16 0.57
#